data_68ae1f0d5f2bb611466450ed7752e25b
#
_entry.id   68ae1f0d5f2bb611466450ed7752e25b
#
_cell.length_a   1.000
_cell.length_b   1.000
_cell.length_c   1.000
_cell.angle_alpha   90.00
_cell.angle_beta   90.00
_cell.angle_gamma   90.00
#
_symmetry.space_group_name_H-M   'P 1'
#
loop_
_entity.id
_entity.type
_entity.pdbx_description
1 polymer ?
#
loop_
_entity_poly.entity_id
_entity_poly.type
_entity_poly.pdbx_seq_one_letter_code
_entity_poly.pdbx_strand_id
1 'polypeptide(L)'
;VQAPGGAIGGSNVRDSDIERNAQIALQSQISHDSSAASDLYDKYTTQLSSKKYGLQAEGKTWHYRDIESQYLQMRLKHPNALLIWAATYSNYTEDGNPADYYVVLSGESLDSVDAANGWCSSNGYSSKDCIAVQLR
;
A
#
# COMPACT_ATOMS: atom_id res chain seq x y z
N VAL A 1 -8.45 -32.26 -4.76
CA VAL A 1 -9.57 -31.45 -5.20
C VAL A 1 -9.23 -29.98 -5.00
N GLN A 2 -9.42 -29.24 -6.04
CA GLN A 2 -9.15 -27.81 -5.98
C GLN A 2 -10.40 -27.06 -5.52
N ALA A 3 -10.23 -26.20 -4.54
CA ALA A 3 -11.33 -25.39 -4.04
C ALA A 3 -11.78 -24.39 -5.11
N PRO A 4 -13.07 -24.05 -5.17
CA PRO A 4 -13.52 -22.94 -6.01
C PRO A 4 -12.76 -21.68 -5.66
N GLY A 5 -12.27 -20.97 -6.67
CA GLY A 5 -11.48 -19.79 -6.47
C GLY A 5 -9.99 -20.01 -6.37
N GLY A 6 -9.54 -21.25 -6.50
CA GLY A 6 -8.14 -21.58 -6.62
C GLY A 6 -7.52 -22.14 -5.34
N ALA A 7 -6.30 -22.62 -5.46
CA ALA A 7 -5.53 -23.17 -4.35
C ALA A 7 -4.77 -22.05 -3.63
N ILE A 8 -4.57 -22.21 -2.32
CA ILE A 8 -3.86 -21.23 -1.51
C ILE A 8 -2.39 -21.60 -1.35
N GLY A 9 -2.04 -22.81 -1.63
CA GLY A 9 -0.66 -23.29 -1.55
C GLY A 9 -0.52 -24.64 -2.18
N GLY A 10 0.66 -25.19 -2.10
CA GLY A 10 0.93 -26.51 -2.64
C GLY A 10 1.49 -26.47 -4.05
N SER A 11 1.79 -27.67 -4.57
CA SER A 11 2.49 -27.82 -5.84
C SER A 11 1.63 -27.59 -7.08
N ASN A 12 0.31 -27.55 -6.92
CA ASN A 12 -0.63 -27.36 -8.02
C ASN A 12 -1.22 -25.95 -8.09
N VAL A 13 -0.62 -25.00 -7.40
CA VAL A 13 -1.03 -23.59 -7.48
C VAL A 13 -0.63 -23.04 -8.83
N ARG A 14 -1.56 -22.41 -9.53
CA ARG A 14 -1.32 -21.75 -10.80
C ARG A 14 -1.11 -20.27 -10.61
N ASP A 15 -0.51 -19.62 -11.62
CA ASP A 15 -0.28 -18.17 -11.56
C ASP A 15 -1.58 -17.40 -11.34
N SER A 16 -2.68 -17.80 -11.97
CA SER A 16 -3.97 -17.16 -11.77
C SER A 16 -4.48 -17.28 -10.33
N ASP A 17 -4.18 -18.41 -9.67
CA ASP A 17 -4.54 -18.63 -8.26
C ASP A 17 -3.70 -17.72 -7.35
N ILE A 18 -2.41 -17.60 -7.62
CA ILE A 18 -1.51 -16.74 -6.86
C ILE A 18 -1.96 -15.28 -6.95
N GLU A 19 -2.31 -14.82 -8.15
CA GLU A 19 -2.79 -13.46 -8.37
C GLU A 19 -4.11 -13.19 -7.65
N ARG A 20 -5.03 -14.12 -7.74
CA ARG A 20 -6.33 -14.00 -7.07
C ARG A 20 -6.17 -13.96 -5.55
N ASN A 21 -5.33 -14.84 -5.02
CA ASN A 21 -5.07 -14.89 -3.58
C ASN A 21 -4.39 -13.62 -3.11
N ALA A 22 -3.48 -13.07 -3.91
CA ALA A 22 -2.84 -11.80 -3.60
C ALA A 22 -3.84 -10.65 -3.58
N GLN A 23 -4.75 -10.59 -4.55
CA GLN A 23 -5.80 -9.58 -4.60
C GLN A 23 -6.68 -9.64 -3.35
N ILE A 24 -7.09 -10.85 -2.96
CA ILE A 24 -7.91 -11.05 -1.77
C ILE A 24 -7.15 -10.63 -0.52
N ALA A 25 -5.87 -10.98 -0.43
CA ALA A 25 -5.02 -10.60 0.70
C ALA A 25 -4.89 -9.08 0.81
N LEU A 26 -4.72 -8.39 -0.31
CA LEU A 26 -4.66 -6.91 -0.31
C LEU A 26 -5.95 -6.30 0.19
N GLN A 27 -7.10 -6.78 -0.27
CA GLN A 27 -8.40 -6.28 0.18
C GLN A 27 -8.63 -6.54 1.66
N SER A 28 -8.24 -7.72 2.14
CA SER A 28 -8.35 -8.08 3.55
C SER A 28 -7.45 -7.19 4.41
N GLN A 29 -6.25 -6.89 3.92
CA GLN A 29 -5.31 -6.04 4.64
C GLN A 29 -5.83 -4.61 4.75
N ILE A 30 -6.42 -4.08 3.68
CA ILE A 30 -7.03 -2.75 3.69
C ILE A 30 -8.13 -2.68 4.76
N SER A 31 -8.99 -3.69 4.83
CA SER A 31 -10.04 -3.76 5.84
C SER A 31 -9.47 -3.86 7.25
N HIS A 32 -8.43 -4.68 7.42
CA HIS A 32 -7.73 -4.84 8.70
C HIS A 32 -7.12 -3.52 9.18
N ASP A 33 -6.54 -2.75 8.26
CA ASP A 33 -5.82 -1.52 8.59
C ASP A 33 -6.72 -0.29 8.65
N SER A 34 -8.00 -0.42 8.31
CA SER A 34 -8.91 0.72 8.17
C SER A 34 -9.06 1.54 9.47
N SER A 35 -9.07 0.87 10.61
CA SER A 35 -9.19 1.54 11.91
C SER A 35 -7.97 2.40 12.21
N ALA A 36 -6.77 1.85 12.00
CA ALA A 36 -5.54 2.59 12.20
C ALA A 36 -5.40 3.74 11.20
N ALA A 37 -5.85 3.55 9.97
CA ALA A 37 -5.87 4.62 8.97
C ALA A 37 -6.83 5.74 9.37
N SER A 38 -7.97 5.41 9.95
CA SER A 38 -8.91 6.41 10.47
C SER A 38 -8.30 7.27 11.56
N ASP A 39 -7.45 6.69 12.39
CA ASP A 39 -6.75 7.43 13.45
C ASP A 39 -5.74 8.43 12.89
N LEU A 40 -5.33 8.28 11.65
CA LEU A 40 -4.44 9.22 10.96
C LEU A 40 -5.18 10.29 10.18
N TYR A 41 -6.51 10.29 10.22
CA TYR A 41 -7.31 11.25 9.47
C TYR A 41 -6.98 12.67 9.92
N ASP A 42 -6.73 13.57 8.95
CA ASP A 42 -6.30 14.95 9.14
C ASP A 42 -4.89 15.12 9.74
N LYS A 43 -4.16 14.02 9.91
CA LYS A 43 -2.77 14.04 10.38
C LYS A 43 -1.83 13.79 9.22
N TYR A 44 -0.57 14.16 9.40
CA TYR A 44 0.47 13.88 8.41
C TYR A 44 1.09 12.52 8.67
N THR A 45 1.32 11.79 7.61
CA THR A 45 2.07 10.54 7.62
C THR A 45 2.96 10.51 6.39
N THR A 46 3.61 9.38 6.12
CA THR A 46 4.45 9.26 4.93
C THR A 46 3.96 8.12 4.05
N GLN A 47 3.95 8.40 2.74
CA GLN A 47 3.60 7.42 1.71
C GLN A 47 4.87 6.77 1.21
N LEU A 48 4.98 5.46 1.36
CA LEU A 48 6.17 4.70 0.97
C LEU A 48 6.04 4.08 -0.42
N SER A 49 4.83 3.85 -0.89
CA SER A 49 4.59 3.25 -2.19
C SER A 49 3.16 3.50 -2.64
N SER A 50 2.99 3.62 -3.96
CA SER A 50 1.68 3.71 -4.60
C SER A 50 1.74 2.89 -5.87
N LYS A 51 1.00 1.79 -5.92
CA LYS A 51 1.02 0.86 -7.05
C LYS A 51 -0.39 0.42 -7.39
N LYS A 52 -0.62 0.10 -8.66
CA LYS A 52 -1.88 -0.48 -9.13
C LYS A 52 -1.59 -1.66 -10.03
N TYR A 53 -2.60 -2.51 -10.22
CA TYR A 53 -2.49 -3.65 -11.14
C TYR A 53 -2.22 -3.15 -12.56
N GLY A 54 -1.22 -3.74 -13.19
CA GLY A 54 -0.85 -3.38 -14.56
C GLY A 54 0.05 -2.16 -14.69
N LEU A 55 0.41 -1.53 -13.57
CA LEU A 55 1.32 -0.39 -13.60
C LEU A 55 2.69 -0.82 -14.10
N GLN A 56 3.24 -0.04 -15.02
CA GLN A 56 4.63 -0.24 -15.46
C GLN A 56 5.52 0.75 -14.74
N ALA A 57 6.35 0.23 -13.83
CA ALA A 57 7.24 1.04 -13.01
C ALA A 57 8.40 0.19 -12.54
N GLU A 58 9.53 0.84 -12.28
CA GLU A 58 10.72 0.16 -11.73
C GLU A 58 11.16 -1.02 -12.58
N GLY A 59 11.00 -0.91 -13.90
CA GLY A 59 11.47 -1.91 -14.85
C GLY A 59 10.58 -3.14 -15.00
N LYS A 60 9.36 -3.12 -14.46
CA LYS A 60 8.45 -4.26 -14.58
C LYS A 60 6.98 -3.83 -14.60
N THR A 61 6.12 -4.78 -14.96
CA THR A 61 4.67 -4.63 -14.82
C THR A 61 4.26 -5.17 -13.45
N TRP A 62 3.54 -4.36 -12.70
CA TRP A 62 3.11 -4.72 -11.36
C TRP A 62 1.81 -5.52 -11.39
N HIS A 63 1.84 -6.69 -10.73
CA HIS A 63 0.68 -7.56 -10.53
C HIS A 63 0.31 -7.58 -9.06
N TYR A 64 -0.82 -8.15 -8.72
CA TYR A 64 -1.27 -8.21 -7.32
C TYR A 64 -0.23 -8.84 -6.40
N ARG A 65 0.43 -9.92 -6.83
CA ARG A 65 1.48 -10.58 -6.03
C ARG A 65 2.68 -9.67 -5.78
N ASP A 66 3.01 -8.81 -6.75
CA ASP A 66 4.12 -7.86 -6.60
C ASP A 66 3.77 -6.78 -5.58
N ILE A 67 2.54 -6.30 -5.62
CA ILE A 67 2.06 -5.27 -4.70
C ILE A 67 2.02 -5.84 -3.27
N GLU A 68 1.48 -7.04 -3.11
CA GLU A 68 1.43 -7.72 -1.81
C GLU A 68 2.83 -7.95 -1.26
N SER A 69 3.74 -8.45 -2.08
CA SER A 69 5.12 -8.72 -1.69
C SER A 69 5.81 -7.44 -1.20
N GLN A 70 5.63 -6.33 -1.93
CA GLN A 70 6.19 -5.05 -1.53
C GLN A 70 5.63 -4.58 -0.19
N TYR A 71 4.31 -4.69 0.00
CA TYR A 71 3.69 -4.33 1.27
C TYR A 71 4.27 -5.13 2.43
N LEU A 72 4.40 -6.45 2.26
CA LEU A 72 4.92 -7.32 3.30
C LEU A 72 6.37 -6.96 3.67
N GLN A 73 7.19 -6.64 2.69
CA GLN A 73 8.57 -6.20 2.93
C GLN A 73 8.60 -4.86 3.66
N MET A 74 7.74 -3.92 3.27
CA MET A 74 7.62 -2.63 3.94
C MET A 74 7.17 -2.81 5.40
N ARG A 75 6.26 -3.75 5.65
CA ARG A 75 5.76 -4.04 6.99
C ARG A 75 6.86 -4.63 7.88
N LEU A 76 7.74 -5.45 7.33
CA LEU A 76 8.88 -5.98 8.07
C LEU A 76 9.84 -4.87 8.49
N LYS A 77 10.05 -3.90 7.62
CA LYS A 77 10.93 -2.77 7.89
C LYS A 77 10.27 -1.73 8.80
N HIS A 78 8.97 -1.52 8.62
CA HIS A 78 8.18 -0.53 9.36
C HIS A 78 6.95 -1.22 9.94
N PRO A 79 7.01 -1.69 11.20
CA PRO A 79 5.92 -2.47 11.79
C PRO A 79 4.57 -1.77 11.85
N ASN A 80 4.56 -0.43 11.81
CA ASN A 80 3.33 0.36 11.82
C ASN A 80 2.76 0.60 10.41
N ALA A 81 3.40 0.08 9.37
CA ALA A 81 2.96 0.31 8.00
C ALA A 81 1.53 -0.15 7.77
N LEU A 82 0.79 0.63 6.99
CA LEU A 82 -0.62 0.40 6.67
C LEU A 82 -0.81 0.31 5.17
N LEU A 83 -1.80 -0.48 4.77
CA LEU A 83 -2.23 -0.54 3.37
C LEU A 83 -3.59 0.13 3.26
N ILE A 84 -3.71 1.09 2.35
CA ILE A 84 -4.97 1.79 2.08
C ILE A 84 -5.31 1.74 0.60
N TRP A 85 -6.59 1.96 0.29
CA TRP A 85 -7.07 2.17 -1.07
C TRP A 85 -7.22 3.67 -1.29
N ALA A 86 -6.44 4.21 -2.23
CA ALA A 86 -6.33 5.66 -2.41
C ALA A 86 -7.67 6.34 -2.68
N ALA A 87 -8.55 5.69 -3.44
CA ALA A 87 -9.85 6.28 -3.79
C ALA A 87 -10.76 6.53 -2.59
N THR A 88 -10.47 5.95 -1.44
CA THR A 88 -11.23 6.18 -0.20
C THR A 88 -10.99 7.58 0.38
N TYR A 89 -9.89 8.22 0.02
CA TYR A 89 -9.45 9.48 0.64
C TYR A 89 -9.45 10.62 -0.37
N SER A 90 -10.01 11.76 0.02
CA SER A 90 -10.16 12.92 -0.87
C SER A 90 -8.82 13.54 -1.28
N ASN A 91 -7.79 13.40 -0.45
CA ASN A 91 -6.47 13.92 -0.82
C ASN A 91 -5.88 13.24 -2.07
N TYR A 92 -6.37 12.05 -2.42
CA TYR A 92 -5.95 11.37 -3.64
C TYR A 92 -6.90 11.59 -4.81
N THR A 93 -8.13 12.05 -4.55
CA THR A 93 -9.17 12.16 -5.58
C THR A 93 -9.55 13.61 -5.92
N GLU A 94 -9.10 14.58 -5.12
CA GLU A 94 -9.56 15.98 -5.21
C GLU A 94 -9.16 16.67 -6.51
N ASP A 95 -8.10 16.20 -7.18
CA ASP A 95 -7.66 16.77 -8.45
C ASP A 95 -8.34 16.11 -9.67
N GLY A 96 -9.28 15.19 -9.43
CA GLY A 96 -10.01 14.51 -10.49
C GLY A 96 -9.27 13.38 -11.18
N ASN A 97 -8.06 13.05 -10.74
CA ASN A 97 -7.31 11.92 -11.30
C ASN A 97 -7.83 10.60 -10.74
N PRO A 98 -7.71 9.50 -11.52
CA PRO A 98 -8.04 8.19 -11.00
C PRO A 98 -7.17 7.85 -9.79
N ALA A 99 -7.78 7.29 -8.75
CA ALA A 99 -7.09 6.91 -7.52
C ALA A 99 -7.25 5.42 -7.24
N ASP A 100 -7.12 4.60 -8.27
CA ASP A 100 -7.22 3.15 -8.20
C ASP A 100 -5.88 2.50 -7.82
N TYR A 101 -5.28 3.02 -6.75
CA TYR A 101 -3.96 2.60 -6.27
C TYR A 101 -4.02 1.98 -4.90
N TYR A 102 -3.17 0.98 -4.69
CA TYR A 102 -2.82 0.48 -3.36
C TYR A 102 -1.67 1.32 -2.83
N VAL A 103 -1.88 1.95 -1.68
CA VAL A 103 -0.90 2.87 -1.09
C VAL A 103 -0.39 2.28 0.21
N VAL A 104 0.93 2.22 0.37
CA VAL A 104 1.57 1.82 1.62
C VAL A 104 2.00 3.07 2.36
N LEU A 105 1.48 3.24 3.57
CA LEU A 105 1.84 4.33 4.47
C LEU A 105 2.73 3.80 5.57
N SER A 106 3.61 4.66 6.11
CA SER A 106 4.46 4.27 7.26
C SER A 106 3.65 4.01 8.52
N GLY A 107 2.47 4.58 8.62
CA GLY A 107 1.64 4.50 9.81
C GLY A 107 2.06 5.47 10.92
N GLU A 108 3.08 6.29 10.67
CA GLU A 108 3.53 7.27 11.64
C GLU A 108 2.63 8.51 11.65
N SER A 109 2.28 8.98 12.84
CA SER A 109 1.51 10.21 13.01
C SER A 109 2.47 11.36 13.24
N LEU A 110 2.48 12.32 12.33
CA LEU A 110 3.44 13.41 12.34
C LEU A 110 2.70 14.74 12.34
N ASP A 111 3.35 15.78 12.85
CA ASP A 111 2.69 17.06 13.10
C ASP A 111 2.70 18.02 11.91
N SER A 112 3.58 17.77 10.95
CA SER A 112 3.77 18.69 9.83
C SER A 112 4.41 18.00 8.63
N VAL A 113 4.40 18.70 7.49
CA VAL A 113 5.12 18.27 6.29
C VAL A 113 6.62 18.15 6.58
N ASP A 114 7.17 19.13 7.31
CA ASP A 114 8.59 19.13 7.65
C ASP A 114 8.95 17.92 8.51
N ALA A 115 8.11 17.59 9.48
CA ALA A 115 8.33 16.40 10.32
C ALA A 115 8.26 15.12 9.48
N ALA A 116 7.32 15.04 8.53
CA ALA A 116 7.19 13.89 7.63
C ALA A 116 8.42 13.76 6.73
N ASN A 117 8.88 14.86 6.14
CA ASN A 117 10.08 14.84 5.31
C ASN A 117 11.31 14.49 6.12
N GLY A 118 11.40 14.94 7.37
CA GLY A 118 12.47 14.56 8.29
C GLY A 118 12.48 13.09 8.59
N TRP A 119 11.30 12.50 8.78
CA TRP A 119 11.17 11.05 8.98
C TRP A 119 11.68 10.28 7.76
N CYS A 120 11.30 10.73 6.55
CA CYS A 120 11.77 10.10 5.31
C CYS A 120 13.29 10.13 5.21
N SER A 121 13.91 11.27 5.47
CA SER A 121 15.36 11.42 5.41
C SER A 121 16.06 10.57 6.46
N SER A 122 15.51 10.53 7.68
CA SER A 122 16.08 9.74 8.77
C SER A 122 16.05 8.26 8.49
N ASN A 123 15.11 7.80 7.67
CA ASN A 123 14.98 6.39 7.30
C ASN A 123 15.66 6.05 5.97
N GLY A 124 16.43 6.99 5.40
CA GLY A 124 17.22 6.75 4.21
C GLY A 124 16.45 6.79 2.89
N TYR A 125 15.25 7.37 2.89
CA TYR A 125 14.46 7.49 1.67
C TYR A 125 14.79 8.75 0.90
N SER A 126 14.77 8.66 -0.43
CA SER A 126 14.80 9.83 -1.30
C SER A 126 13.41 10.49 -1.32
N SER A 127 13.33 11.72 -1.79
CA SER A 127 12.06 12.43 -1.90
C SER A 127 11.09 11.80 -2.90
N LYS A 128 11.56 10.90 -3.74
CA LYS A 128 10.71 10.15 -4.68
C LYS A 128 10.08 8.93 -4.04
N ASP A 129 10.73 8.35 -3.04
CA ASP A 129 10.35 7.08 -2.45
C ASP A 129 9.60 7.23 -1.13
N CYS A 130 9.52 8.43 -0.60
CA CYS A 130 8.85 8.71 0.66
C CYS A 130 8.29 10.12 0.60
N ILE A 131 6.97 10.24 0.67
CA ILE A 131 6.25 11.49 0.43
C ILE A 131 5.37 11.80 1.63
N ALA A 132 5.39 13.07 2.08
CA ALA A 132 4.48 13.54 3.12
C ALA A 132 3.05 13.59 2.56
N VAL A 133 2.10 13.01 3.28
CA VAL A 133 0.68 13.05 2.91
C VAL A 133 -0.17 13.34 4.13
N GLN A 134 -1.31 13.98 3.90
CA GLN A 134 -2.33 14.20 4.92
C GLN A 134 -3.61 13.52 4.47
N LEU A 135 -4.05 12.52 5.20
CA LEU A 135 -5.28 11.79 4.86
C LEU A 135 -6.50 12.67 5.13
N ARG A 136 -7.38 12.74 4.14
CA ARG A 136 -8.61 13.54 4.22
C ARG A 136 -9.78 12.82 3.60
#